data_3277ad7a61bc53d4738992ec5a85c0aa
#
_entry.id   3277ad7a61bc53d4738992ec5a85c0aa
#
_cell.length_a   1.000
_cell.length_b   1.000
_cell.length_c   1.000
_cell.angle_alpha   90.00
_cell.angle_beta   90.00
_cell.angle_gamma   90.00
#
_symmetry.space_group_name_H-M   'P 1'
#
loop_
_entity.id
_entity.type
_entity.pdbx_description
1 polymer ?
#
loop_
_entity_poly.entity_id
_entity_poly.type
_entity_poly.pdbx_seq_one_letter_code
_entity_poly.pdbx_strand_id
1 'polypeptide(L)'
;MVYKRRRARAPRTIQGGQITLWLAVHEAGHVIARIQLLAAWNLTGLGNPVALESVHVWIDQHRQPRGLCQWGYKKPLSFRYQAIISAAGPVAEARIRHAKRYDCLITGEDFDIIMRSKKRGLADLDEALSEASFIVRASWPEIMKLALHLQTHRDLTFLDVSAILDLKNGRRLYDETTRPSIRYGA
;
A
#
# COMPACT_ATOMS: atom_id res chain seq x y z
N MET A 1 7.77 26.45 -14.13
CA MET A 1 8.84 26.00 -13.21
C MET A 1 8.86 24.47 -13.23
N VAL A 2 9.82 23.85 -13.93
CA VAL A 2 9.87 22.39 -14.13
C VAL A 2 10.63 21.78 -12.94
N TYR A 3 9.92 21.10 -12.05
CA TYR A 3 10.50 20.35 -10.94
C TYR A 3 11.23 19.11 -11.50
N LYS A 4 12.55 19.21 -11.70
CA LYS A 4 13.39 18.03 -11.96
C LYS A 4 13.44 17.17 -10.70
N ARG A 5 12.59 16.13 -10.61
CA ARG A 5 12.69 15.11 -9.57
C ARG A 5 14.01 14.36 -9.74
N ARG A 6 14.85 14.41 -8.72
CA ARG A 6 15.96 13.46 -8.56
C ARG A 6 15.32 12.08 -8.42
N ARG A 7 15.54 11.18 -9.37
CA ARG A 7 15.26 9.75 -9.17
C ARG A 7 16.02 9.34 -7.92
N ALA A 8 15.28 8.94 -6.88
CA ALA A 8 15.89 8.32 -5.73
C ALA A 8 16.61 7.06 -6.26
N ARG A 9 17.94 7.05 -6.18
CA ARG A 9 18.70 5.83 -6.46
C ARG A 9 18.27 4.81 -5.40
N ALA A 10 17.82 3.64 -5.85
CA ALA A 10 17.61 2.51 -4.95
C ALA A 10 18.86 2.36 -4.06
N PRO A 11 18.71 2.31 -2.73
CA PRO A 11 19.85 2.18 -1.86
C PRO A 11 20.61 0.90 -2.20
N ARG A 12 21.94 0.93 -2.14
CA ARG A 12 22.79 -0.24 -2.36
C ARG A 12 22.38 -1.33 -1.37
N THR A 13 21.80 -2.40 -1.88
CA THR A 13 21.35 -3.56 -1.09
C THR A 13 22.56 -4.23 -0.48
N ILE A 14 22.60 -4.37 0.83
CA ILE A 14 23.53 -5.29 1.48
C ILE A 14 22.99 -6.69 1.18
N GLN A 15 23.68 -7.43 0.31
CA GLN A 15 23.35 -8.82 0.03
C GLN A 15 23.57 -9.63 1.31
N GLY A 16 22.51 -10.27 1.84
CA GLY A 16 22.66 -11.27 2.90
C GLY A 16 21.59 -11.32 3.99
N GLY A 17 20.76 -10.31 4.15
CA GLY A 17 19.65 -10.37 5.12
C GLY A 17 18.40 -11.04 4.51
N GLN A 18 17.80 -11.98 5.24
CA GLN A 18 16.52 -12.56 4.83
C GLN A 18 15.39 -11.53 5.04
N ILE A 19 14.62 -11.24 4.00
CA ILE A 19 13.42 -10.41 4.12
C ILE A 19 12.38 -11.18 4.94
N THR A 20 11.93 -10.55 6.01
CA THR A 20 10.91 -11.15 6.87
C THR A 20 9.54 -11.12 6.19
N LEU A 21 8.74 -12.16 6.40
CA LEU A 21 7.40 -12.25 5.83
C LEU A 21 6.54 -11.06 6.26
N TRP A 22 6.65 -10.62 7.49
CA TRP A 22 5.83 -9.50 7.99
C TRP A 22 6.15 -8.17 7.27
N LEU A 23 7.43 -7.90 6.90
CA LEU A 23 7.78 -6.73 6.09
C LEU A 23 7.17 -6.84 4.68
N ALA A 24 7.32 -8.00 4.03
CA ALA A 24 6.73 -8.22 2.71
C ALA A 24 5.20 -8.08 2.72
N VAL A 25 4.55 -8.55 3.79
CA VAL A 25 3.10 -8.39 4.01
C VAL A 25 2.72 -6.93 4.23
N HIS A 26 3.54 -6.17 4.97
CA HIS A 26 3.36 -4.73 5.17
C HIS A 26 3.33 -3.98 3.83
N GLU A 27 4.35 -4.14 3.00
CA GLU A 27 4.42 -3.48 1.70
C GLU A 27 3.32 -3.95 0.74
N ALA A 28 3.02 -5.25 0.75
CA ALA A 28 1.90 -5.78 -0.03
C ALA A 28 0.55 -5.18 0.39
N GLY A 29 0.38 -4.89 1.68
CA GLY A 29 -0.80 -4.20 2.21
C GLY A 29 -1.00 -2.82 1.58
N HIS A 30 0.06 -2.00 1.51
CA HIS A 30 0.02 -0.69 0.84
C HIS A 30 -0.32 -0.81 -0.64
N VAL A 31 0.31 -1.75 -1.35
CA VAL A 31 0.08 -1.96 -2.79
C VAL A 31 -1.37 -2.35 -3.06
N ILE A 32 -1.88 -3.34 -2.34
CA ILE A 32 -3.24 -3.84 -2.55
C ILE A 32 -4.28 -2.78 -2.19
N ALA A 33 -4.14 -2.09 -1.05
CA ALA A 33 -5.06 -1.03 -0.68
C ALA A 33 -5.12 0.07 -1.74
N ARG A 34 -3.98 0.43 -2.31
CA ARG A 34 -3.95 1.43 -3.37
C ARG A 34 -4.60 0.95 -4.66
N ILE A 35 -4.35 -0.29 -5.09
CA ILE A 35 -5.00 -0.87 -6.27
C ILE A 35 -6.52 -0.89 -6.08
N GLN A 36 -7.01 -1.28 -4.92
CA GLN A 36 -8.43 -1.31 -4.59
C GLN A 36 -9.08 0.08 -4.63
N LEU A 37 -8.46 1.06 -3.98
CA LEU A 37 -8.97 2.42 -3.95
C LEU A 37 -8.95 3.08 -5.34
N LEU A 38 -7.95 2.76 -6.17
CA LEU A 38 -7.88 3.25 -7.55
C LEU A 38 -8.89 2.58 -8.46
N ALA A 39 -9.17 1.29 -8.28
CA ALA A 39 -10.23 0.61 -9.00
C ALA A 39 -11.59 1.25 -8.69
N ALA A 40 -11.86 1.54 -7.42
CA ALA A 40 -13.05 2.26 -7.00
C ALA A 40 -13.12 3.68 -7.62
N TRP A 41 -11.97 4.38 -7.73
CA TRP A 41 -11.89 5.70 -8.37
C TRP A 41 -12.19 5.64 -9.86
N ASN A 42 -11.68 4.63 -10.58
CA ASN A 42 -11.93 4.47 -12.01
C ASN A 42 -13.43 4.29 -12.34
N LEU A 43 -14.19 3.70 -11.41
CA LEU A 43 -15.64 3.58 -11.55
C LEU A 43 -16.37 4.94 -11.48
N THR A 44 -15.72 5.99 -10.95
CA THR A 44 -16.31 7.35 -10.91
C THR A 44 -16.04 8.17 -12.19
N GLY A 45 -15.36 7.61 -13.19
CA GLY A 45 -15.06 8.31 -14.46
C GLY A 45 -13.96 9.37 -14.37
N LEU A 46 -13.30 9.52 -13.22
CA LEU A 46 -12.29 10.58 -12.99
C LEU A 46 -10.89 10.25 -13.56
N GLY A 47 -10.78 9.16 -14.30
CA GLY A 47 -9.55 8.72 -14.96
C GLY A 47 -8.54 8.04 -14.02
N ASN A 48 -7.59 7.30 -14.58
CA ASN A 48 -6.58 6.59 -13.78
C ASN A 48 -5.46 7.54 -13.34
N PRO A 49 -5.41 7.97 -12.06
CA PRO A 49 -4.50 9.03 -11.65
C PRO A 49 -3.08 8.56 -11.39
N VAL A 50 -2.84 7.26 -11.24
CA VAL A 50 -1.54 6.79 -10.72
C VAL A 50 -1.23 5.37 -11.16
N ALA A 51 -0.02 5.17 -11.66
CA ALA A 51 0.55 3.85 -11.86
C ALA A 51 1.49 3.50 -10.70
N LEU A 52 1.41 2.28 -10.19
CA LEU A 52 2.51 1.70 -9.42
C LEU A 52 3.72 1.61 -10.36
N GLU A 53 4.86 2.16 -9.97
CA GLU A 53 6.11 1.97 -10.70
C GLU A 53 6.80 0.70 -10.24
N SER A 54 6.98 0.59 -8.92
CA SER A 54 7.64 -0.56 -8.31
C SER A 54 7.35 -0.66 -6.81
N VAL A 55 7.59 -1.83 -6.26
CA VAL A 55 7.64 -2.07 -4.83
C VAL A 55 8.95 -2.77 -4.49
N HIS A 56 9.64 -2.30 -3.47
CA HIS A 56 10.95 -2.76 -3.04
C HIS A 56 10.95 -3.12 -1.57
N VAL A 57 11.66 -4.17 -1.22
CA VAL A 57 11.95 -4.54 0.17
C VAL A 57 13.44 -4.86 0.32
N TRP A 58 14.10 -4.28 1.33
CA TRP A 58 15.53 -4.49 1.55
C TRP A 58 15.90 -4.45 3.02
N ILE A 59 17.13 -4.82 3.32
CA ILE A 59 17.75 -4.61 4.63
C ILE A 59 18.74 -3.46 4.45
N ASP A 60 18.62 -2.41 5.28
CA ASP A 60 19.52 -1.25 5.21
C ASP A 60 20.90 -1.54 5.85
N GLN A 61 21.78 -0.56 5.79
CA GLN A 61 23.15 -0.66 6.36
C GLN A 61 23.18 -0.89 7.88
N HIS A 62 22.10 -0.57 8.59
CA HIS A 62 21.92 -0.80 10.02
C HIS A 62 21.20 -2.11 10.31
N ARG A 63 21.10 -3.01 9.33
CA ARG A 63 20.36 -4.29 9.39
C ARG A 63 18.88 -4.12 9.72
N GLN A 64 18.31 -2.94 9.43
CA GLN A 64 16.88 -2.70 9.60
C GLN A 64 16.12 -3.04 8.33
N PRO A 65 14.97 -3.74 8.46
CA PRO A 65 14.09 -4.01 7.33
C PRO A 65 13.46 -2.70 6.85
N ARG A 66 13.45 -2.50 5.53
CA ARG A 66 12.88 -1.33 4.86
C ARG A 66 12.03 -1.76 3.68
N GLY A 67 10.99 -1.02 3.41
CA GLY A 67 10.17 -1.17 2.24
C GLY A 67 9.87 0.19 1.58
N LEU A 68 9.53 0.15 0.31
CA LEU A 68 9.18 1.33 -0.46
C LEU A 68 8.23 0.96 -1.61
N CYS A 69 7.07 1.57 -1.62
CA CYS A 69 6.18 1.57 -2.77
C CYS A 69 6.39 2.84 -3.58
N GLN A 70 6.92 2.73 -4.79
CA GLN A 70 7.16 3.86 -5.68
C GLN A 70 5.98 4.05 -6.64
N TRP A 71 5.48 5.28 -6.74
CA TRP A 71 4.29 5.61 -7.51
C TRP A 71 4.57 6.73 -8.52
N GLY A 72 4.17 6.54 -9.77
CA GLY A 72 4.12 7.59 -10.77
C GLY A 72 2.88 8.47 -10.57
N TYR A 73 3.06 9.78 -10.42
CA TYR A 73 1.93 10.69 -10.15
C TYR A 73 1.53 11.46 -11.41
N LYS A 74 0.28 11.32 -11.82
CA LYS A 74 -0.37 12.32 -12.69
C LYS A 74 -1.18 13.33 -11.86
N LYS A 75 -1.83 12.86 -10.78
CA LYS A 75 -2.53 13.71 -9.81
C LYS A 75 -2.29 13.15 -8.40
N PRO A 76 -2.13 13.98 -7.36
CA PRO A 76 -2.04 13.51 -5.99
C PRO A 76 -3.37 12.88 -5.57
N LEU A 77 -3.29 11.75 -4.85
CA LEU A 77 -4.45 11.17 -4.17
C LEU A 77 -4.92 12.14 -3.07
N SER A 78 -6.22 12.08 -2.77
CA SER A 78 -6.74 12.80 -1.59
C SER A 78 -6.01 12.34 -0.33
N PHE A 79 -5.89 13.23 0.64
CA PHE A 79 -5.25 12.89 1.93
C PHE A 79 -5.96 11.76 2.66
N ARG A 80 -7.28 11.63 2.50
CA ARG A 80 -8.06 10.52 3.03
C ARG A 80 -7.58 9.18 2.47
N TYR A 81 -7.46 9.07 1.14
CA TYR A 81 -6.96 7.83 0.53
C TYR A 81 -5.51 7.54 0.89
N GLN A 82 -4.68 8.58 0.98
CA GLN A 82 -3.30 8.41 1.45
C GLN A 82 -3.27 7.83 2.87
N ALA A 83 -4.11 8.32 3.78
CA ALA A 83 -4.21 7.82 5.15
C ALA A 83 -4.63 6.34 5.20
N ILE A 84 -5.64 5.95 4.41
CA ILE A 84 -6.10 4.56 4.34
C ILE A 84 -5.00 3.64 3.80
N ILE A 85 -4.30 4.06 2.74
CA ILE A 85 -3.18 3.30 2.17
C ILE A 85 -2.07 3.15 3.21
N SER A 86 -1.70 4.25 3.90
CA SER A 86 -0.67 4.22 4.95
C SER A 86 -1.07 3.36 6.15
N ALA A 87 -2.34 3.23 6.45
CA ALA A 87 -2.82 2.34 7.51
C ALA A 87 -2.80 0.86 7.09
N ALA A 88 -2.91 0.56 5.79
CA ALA A 88 -3.07 -0.81 5.31
C ALA A 88 -1.84 -1.69 5.53
N GLY A 89 -0.62 -1.15 5.40
CA GLY A 89 0.61 -1.87 5.71
C GLY A 89 0.66 -2.36 7.16
N PRO A 90 0.60 -1.45 8.15
CA PRO A 90 0.56 -1.81 9.56
C PRO A 90 -0.58 -2.77 9.93
N VAL A 91 -1.77 -2.62 9.34
CA VAL A 91 -2.91 -3.55 9.57
C VAL A 91 -2.60 -4.94 9.03
N ALA A 92 -2.03 -5.04 7.83
CA ALA A 92 -1.63 -6.32 7.25
C ALA A 92 -0.51 -6.99 8.08
N GLU A 93 0.48 -6.21 8.51
CA GLU A 93 1.55 -6.67 9.40
C GLU A 93 1.00 -7.16 10.73
N ALA A 94 0.09 -6.42 11.37
CA ALA A 94 -0.52 -6.83 12.62
C ALA A 94 -1.24 -8.17 12.49
N ARG A 95 -1.92 -8.40 11.37
CA ARG A 95 -2.62 -9.65 11.11
C ARG A 95 -1.66 -10.85 11.04
N ILE A 96 -0.54 -10.74 10.31
CA ILE A 96 0.42 -11.85 10.19
C ILE A 96 1.20 -12.06 11.49
N ARG A 97 1.41 -11.01 12.28
CA ARG A 97 2.08 -11.09 13.59
C ARG A 97 1.16 -11.45 14.74
N HIS A 98 -0.14 -11.63 14.48
CA HIS A 98 -1.17 -11.83 15.50
C HIS A 98 -1.14 -10.73 16.59
N ALA A 99 -0.80 -9.51 16.20
CA ALA A 99 -0.76 -8.39 17.12
C ALA A 99 -2.19 -7.96 17.51
N LYS A 100 -2.41 -7.73 18.81
CA LYS A 100 -3.71 -7.30 19.31
C LYS A 100 -4.03 -5.84 18.97
N ARG A 101 -3.00 -5.04 18.67
CA ARG A 101 -3.11 -3.62 18.34
C ARG A 101 -2.23 -3.31 17.15
N TYR A 102 -2.74 -2.54 16.20
CA TYR A 102 -2.00 -2.11 15.00
C TYR A 102 -1.46 -0.69 15.10
N ASP A 103 -2.00 0.11 16.00
CA ASP A 103 -1.54 1.49 16.23
C ASP A 103 -0.06 1.56 16.66
N CYS A 104 0.44 0.55 17.37
CA CYS A 104 1.84 0.44 17.75
C CYS A 104 2.78 0.09 16.58
N LEU A 105 2.25 -0.35 15.44
CA LEU A 105 3.01 -0.67 14.23
C LEU A 105 3.02 0.48 13.23
N ILE A 106 2.19 1.52 13.45
CA ILE A 106 2.15 2.72 12.61
C ILE A 106 3.29 3.63 13.03
N THR A 107 4.33 3.70 12.21
CA THR A 107 5.52 4.50 12.51
C THR A 107 6.01 5.26 11.27
N GLY A 108 6.93 6.21 11.47
CA GLY A 108 7.60 6.90 10.39
C GLY A 108 6.65 7.62 9.44
N GLU A 109 6.85 7.41 8.13
CA GLU A 109 6.11 8.12 7.09
C GLU A 109 4.61 7.81 7.10
N ASP A 110 4.22 6.58 7.41
CA ASP A 110 2.81 6.20 7.50
C ASP A 110 2.07 7.00 8.56
N PHE A 111 2.67 7.14 9.73
CA PHE A 111 2.10 7.96 10.80
C PHE A 111 1.97 9.42 10.38
N ASP A 112 3.01 9.99 9.76
CA ASP A 112 3.02 11.37 9.30
C ASP A 112 1.93 11.65 8.24
N ILE A 113 1.69 10.69 7.35
CA ILE A 113 0.64 10.81 6.33
C ILE A 113 -0.74 10.81 6.97
N ILE A 114 -1.01 9.88 7.90
CA ILE A 114 -2.29 9.80 8.61
C ILE A 114 -2.52 11.08 9.42
N MET A 115 -1.52 11.56 10.15
CA MET A 115 -1.64 12.78 10.94
C MET A 115 -1.84 14.04 10.10
N ARG A 116 -1.28 14.10 8.89
CA ARG A 116 -1.56 15.19 7.93
C ARG A 116 -3.01 15.17 7.46
N SER A 117 -3.60 13.99 7.24
CA SER A 117 -5.01 13.85 6.89
C SER A 117 -5.92 14.34 8.03
N LYS A 118 -5.63 13.89 9.26
CA LYS A 118 -6.35 14.31 10.46
C LYS A 118 -6.34 15.83 10.64
N LYS A 119 -5.17 16.47 10.52
CA LYS A 119 -5.03 17.95 10.63
C LYS A 119 -5.87 18.72 9.60
N ARG A 120 -6.25 18.07 8.51
CA ARG A 120 -7.10 18.65 7.45
C ARG A 120 -8.58 18.28 7.59
N GLY A 121 -8.95 17.55 8.64
CA GLY A 121 -10.32 17.11 8.86
C GLY A 121 -10.86 16.13 7.83
N LEU A 122 -9.97 15.37 7.13
CA LEU A 122 -10.35 14.50 6.01
C LEU A 122 -10.48 13.03 6.39
N ALA A 123 -9.68 12.56 7.35
CA ALA A 123 -9.81 11.26 7.99
C ALA A 123 -9.03 11.28 9.30
N ASP A 124 -9.55 10.65 10.33
CA ASP A 124 -8.79 10.38 11.55
C ASP A 124 -8.14 8.99 11.51
N LEU A 125 -7.41 8.66 12.57
CA LEU A 125 -6.71 7.38 12.67
C LEU A 125 -7.69 6.21 12.70
N ASP A 126 -8.79 6.32 13.43
CA ASP A 126 -9.75 5.22 13.60
C ASP A 126 -10.48 4.94 12.30
N GLU A 127 -10.86 5.98 11.55
CA GLU A 127 -11.46 5.85 10.23
C GLU A 127 -10.48 5.19 9.25
N ALA A 128 -9.23 5.66 9.20
CA ALA A 128 -8.21 5.09 8.32
C ALA A 128 -7.93 3.61 8.63
N LEU A 129 -7.85 3.25 9.91
CA LEU A 129 -7.66 1.87 10.36
C LEU A 129 -8.86 0.98 10.06
N SER A 130 -10.08 1.48 10.23
CA SER A 130 -11.32 0.75 9.94
C SER A 130 -11.39 0.39 8.46
N GLU A 131 -11.22 1.37 7.58
CA GLU A 131 -11.24 1.17 6.13
C GLU A 131 -10.09 0.26 5.66
N ALA A 132 -8.87 0.48 6.16
CA ALA A 132 -7.73 -0.37 5.86
C ALA A 132 -7.97 -1.82 6.32
N SER A 133 -8.55 -2.02 7.51
CA SER A 133 -8.88 -3.35 8.04
C SER A 133 -9.88 -4.09 7.17
N PHE A 134 -10.85 -3.37 6.62
CA PHE A 134 -11.80 -3.94 5.67
C PHE A 134 -11.08 -4.41 4.40
N ILE A 135 -10.28 -3.53 3.76
CA ILE A 135 -9.54 -3.83 2.55
C ILE A 135 -8.59 -5.03 2.77
N VAL A 136 -7.81 -5.00 3.84
CA VAL A 136 -6.85 -6.07 4.17
C VAL A 136 -7.56 -7.40 4.39
N ARG A 137 -8.72 -7.41 5.04
CA ARG A 137 -9.50 -8.63 5.25
C ARG A 137 -10.06 -9.18 3.96
N ALA A 138 -10.63 -8.32 3.12
CA ALA A 138 -11.24 -8.71 1.84
C ALA A 138 -10.21 -9.21 0.81
N SER A 139 -8.98 -8.67 0.84
CA SER A 139 -7.92 -8.96 -0.13
C SER A 139 -6.75 -9.75 0.49
N TRP A 140 -6.99 -10.48 1.55
CA TRP A 140 -5.91 -11.21 2.23
C TRP A 140 -5.18 -12.22 1.36
N PRO A 141 -5.85 -13.02 0.52
CA PRO A 141 -5.17 -13.96 -0.39
C PRO A 141 -4.20 -13.24 -1.35
N GLU A 142 -4.60 -12.10 -1.90
CA GLU A 142 -3.81 -11.29 -2.82
C GLU A 142 -2.60 -10.67 -2.10
N ILE A 143 -2.79 -10.15 -0.88
CA ILE A 143 -1.71 -9.63 -0.04
C ILE A 143 -0.68 -10.73 0.21
N MET A 144 -1.11 -11.93 0.62
CA MET A 144 -0.20 -13.04 0.87
C MET A 144 0.52 -13.50 -0.38
N LYS A 145 -0.18 -13.57 -1.51
CA LYS A 145 0.42 -13.94 -2.80
C LYS A 145 1.53 -12.96 -3.19
N LEU A 146 1.26 -11.65 -3.10
CA LEU A 146 2.24 -10.62 -3.42
C LEU A 146 3.41 -10.62 -2.43
N ALA A 147 3.14 -10.79 -1.14
CA ALA A 147 4.17 -10.83 -0.10
C ALA A 147 5.16 -11.99 -0.28
N LEU A 148 4.69 -13.17 -0.65
CA LEU A 148 5.56 -14.33 -0.93
C LEU A 148 6.50 -14.06 -2.12
N HIS A 149 6.00 -13.39 -3.16
CA HIS A 149 6.85 -12.96 -4.29
C HIS A 149 7.86 -11.91 -3.85
N LEU A 150 7.47 -10.90 -3.05
CA LEU A 150 8.38 -9.87 -2.52
C LEU A 150 9.48 -10.47 -1.63
N GLN A 151 9.18 -11.50 -0.85
CA GLN A 151 10.18 -12.19 -0.04
C GLN A 151 11.31 -12.79 -0.88
N THR A 152 10.95 -13.31 -2.07
CA THR A 152 11.89 -14.00 -2.96
C THR A 152 12.62 -13.04 -3.89
N HIS A 153 11.87 -12.13 -4.51
CA HIS A 153 12.39 -11.27 -5.59
C HIS A 153 12.81 -9.87 -5.13
N ARG A 154 12.37 -9.42 -3.96
CA ARG A 154 12.68 -8.15 -3.31
C ARG A 154 12.21 -6.89 -4.05
N ASP A 155 12.26 -6.93 -5.38
CA ASP A 155 11.90 -5.82 -6.26
C ASP A 155 10.87 -6.32 -7.27
N LEU A 156 9.69 -5.69 -7.31
CA LEU A 156 8.65 -6.00 -8.27
C LEU A 156 8.23 -4.72 -8.99
N THR A 157 8.18 -4.79 -10.30
CA THR A 157 7.60 -3.73 -11.13
C THR A 157 6.07 -3.84 -11.16
N PHE A 158 5.40 -2.82 -11.71
CA PHE A 158 3.96 -2.90 -11.94
C PHE A 158 3.56 -4.10 -12.82
N LEU A 159 4.39 -4.44 -13.81
CA LEU A 159 4.11 -5.59 -14.69
C LEU A 159 4.15 -6.89 -13.90
N ASP A 160 5.13 -7.05 -12.99
CA ASP A 160 5.23 -8.21 -12.12
C ASP A 160 4.02 -8.31 -11.20
N VAL A 161 3.67 -7.21 -10.52
CA VAL A 161 2.48 -7.14 -9.65
C VAL A 161 1.21 -7.46 -10.44
N SER A 162 1.07 -6.90 -11.64
CA SER A 162 -0.08 -7.15 -12.52
C SER A 162 -0.18 -8.62 -12.93
N ALA A 163 0.96 -9.27 -13.22
CA ALA A 163 1.00 -10.69 -13.56
C ALA A 163 0.69 -11.58 -12.35
N ILE A 164 1.28 -11.26 -11.18
CA ILE A 164 1.04 -11.97 -9.92
C ILE A 164 -0.44 -11.96 -9.56
N LEU A 165 -1.09 -10.80 -9.68
CA LEU A 165 -2.48 -10.59 -9.28
C LEU A 165 -3.50 -10.85 -10.40
N ASP A 166 -3.03 -11.23 -11.61
CA ASP A 166 -3.87 -11.47 -12.81
C ASP A 166 -4.74 -10.25 -13.19
N LEU A 167 -4.17 -9.04 -13.08
CA LEU A 167 -4.90 -7.80 -13.33
C LEU A 167 -5.20 -7.57 -14.83
N LYS A 168 -4.47 -8.24 -15.74
CA LYS A 168 -4.61 -8.05 -17.20
C LYS A 168 -5.96 -8.46 -17.74
N ASN A 169 -6.62 -9.43 -17.11
CA ASN A 169 -7.89 -9.98 -17.56
C ASN A 169 -9.10 -9.25 -16.98
N GLY A 170 -8.93 -8.04 -16.47
CA GLY A 170 -10.02 -7.27 -15.87
C GLY A 170 -10.63 -7.96 -14.64
N ARG A 171 -9.96 -8.95 -14.08
CA ARG A 171 -10.34 -9.48 -12.77
C ARG A 171 -10.26 -8.35 -11.78
N ARG A 172 -11.41 -7.83 -11.47
CA ARG A 172 -11.60 -6.86 -10.42
C ARG A 172 -11.19 -7.56 -9.13
N LEU A 173 -10.17 -7.05 -8.45
CA LEU A 173 -9.90 -7.44 -7.05
C LEU A 173 -11.08 -7.08 -6.15
N TYR A 174 -12.12 -6.50 -6.74
CA TYR A 174 -13.29 -5.93 -6.09
C TYR A 174 -14.55 -6.62 -6.60
N ASP A 175 -15.17 -7.39 -5.75
CA ASP A 175 -16.54 -7.84 -5.96
C ASP A 175 -17.50 -6.72 -5.53
N GLU A 176 -18.30 -6.23 -6.47
CA GLU A 176 -19.28 -5.15 -6.23
C GLU A 176 -20.31 -5.53 -5.15
N THR A 177 -20.50 -6.84 -4.88
CA THR A 177 -21.42 -7.33 -3.87
C THR A 177 -20.89 -7.17 -2.45
N THR A 178 -19.59 -7.00 -2.27
CA THR A 178 -18.93 -6.81 -0.96
C THR A 178 -18.69 -5.34 -0.61
N ARG A 179 -19.27 -4.40 -1.36
CA ARG A 179 -19.14 -2.96 -1.11
C ARG A 179 -19.52 -2.62 0.33
N PRO A 180 -18.60 -2.13 1.17
CA PRO A 180 -19.04 -1.28 2.25
C PRO A 180 -19.67 -0.06 1.57
N SER A 181 -20.74 0.45 2.13
CA SER A 181 -21.28 1.75 1.73
C SER A 181 -20.29 2.85 2.08
N ILE A 182 -19.20 2.95 1.29
CA ILE A 182 -18.30 4.10 1.39
C ILE A 182 -19.15 5.27 0.92
N ARG A 183 -19.71 6.02 1.87
CA ARG A 183 -20.38 7.28 1.58
C ARG A 183 -19.29 8.23 1.08
N TYR A 184 -19.19 8.36 -0.22
CA TYR A 184 -18.41 9.42 -0.85
C TYR A 184 -19.09 10.74 -0.45
N GLY A 185 -18.63 11.38 0.61
CA GLY A 185 -19.02 12.75 0.90
C GLY A 185 -18.60 13.62 -0.28
N ALA A 186 -19.54 14.36 -0.79
CA ALA A 186 -19.40 15.32 -1.87
C ALA A 186 -18.41 16.42 -1.49
#